data_92910df305e3263e3c62847186a3f847
#
_entry.id   92910df305e3263e3c62847186a3f847
#
_cell.length_a   1.000
_cell.length_b   1.000
_cell.length_c   1.000
_cell.angle_alpha   90.00
_cell.angle_beta   90.00
_cell.angle_gamma   90.00
#
_symmetry.space_group_name_H-M   'P 1'
#
loop_
_entity.id
_entity.type
_entity.pdbx_description
1 polymer ?
#
loop_
_entity_poly.entity_id
_entity_poly.type
_entity_poly.pdbx_seq_one_letter_code
_entity_poly.pdbx_strand_id
1 'polypeptide(L)'
;MNVFLRTLLPLTFAALIVGCDSNGDTFTLYRNSVTDENMRIHVASFNASDGESYNRGNCEQAQLLFQAQPGVKTKFWCEKGVFRK
;
A
#
# COMPACT_ATOMS: atom_id res chain seq x y z
N MET A 1 -23.48 -34.98 -24.24
CA MET A 1 -22.37 -34.90 -24.11
C MET A 1 -21.71 -33.63 -24.07
N ASN A 2 -21.88 -32.89 -24.86
CA ASN A 2 -21.20 -31.67 -24.91
C ASN A 2 -21.68 -30.69 -23.95
N VAL A 3 -22.65 -30.95 -23.25
CA VAL A 3 -23.17 -30.08 -22.32
C VAL A 3 -22.24 -29.73 -21.26
N PHE A 4 -21.53 -30.63 -20.77
CA PHE A 4 -20.72 -30.33 -19.67
C PHE A 4 -19.69 -29.30 -19.98
N LEU A 5 -19.47 -29.04 -21.16
CA LEU A 5 -18.53 -28.11 -21.48
C LEU A 5 -18.78 -26.81 -20.93
N ARG A 6 -19.90 -26.34 -20.96
CA ARG A 6 -20.18 -25.07 -20.55
C ARG A 6 -19.88 -24.85 -19.18
N THR A 7 -20.04 -25.76 -18.40
CA THR A 7 -19.89 -25.56 -17.00
C THR A 7 -18.54 -25.08 -16.64
N LEU A 8 -17.62 -25.33 -17.41
CA LEU A 8 -16.34 -24.96 -17.06
C LEU A 8 -16.14 -23.53 -17.00
N LEU A 9 -16.71 -22.87 -17.82
CA LEU A 9 -16.54 -21.52 -17.86
C LEU A 9 -16.72 -20.76 -16.65
N PRO A 10 -17.75 -20.89 -16.04
CA PRO A 10 -18.05 -20.06 -14.93
C PRO A 10 -17.02 -20.03 -13.87
N LEU A 11 -16.44 -21.10 -13.66
CA LEU A 11 -15.54 -21.14 -12.61
C LEU A 11 -14.41 -20.24 -12.78
N THR A 12 -14.09 -19.96 -13.94
CA THR A 12 -12.96 -19.15 -14.15
C THR A 12 -13.15 -17.81 -13.58
N PHE A 13 -14.31 -17.34 -13.47
CA PHE A 13 -14.48 -16.08 -12.99
C PHE A 13 -14.22 -15.90 -11.60
N ALA A 14 -14.45 -16.81 -10.82
CA ALA A 14 -14.24 -16.69 -9.41
C ALA A 14 -12.83 -16.23 -9.22
N ALA A 15 -12.00 -16.70 -10.02
CA ALA A 15 -10.63 -16.43 -9.83
C ALA A 15 -10.32 -14.99 -10.03
N LEU A 16 -11.06 -14.36 -10.82
CA LEU A 16 -10.75 -13.03 -11.10
C LEU A 16 -10.88 -12.14 -9.94
N ILE A 17 -11.77 -12.40 -9.12
CA ILE A 17 -12.00 -11.58 -8.02
C ILE A 17 -10.83 -11.44 -7.16
N VAL A 18 -10.07 -12.45 -7.09
CA VAL A 18 -8.93 -12.42 -6.25
C VAL A 18 -8.01 -11.30 -6.62
N GLY A 19 -7.95 -11.01 -7.86
CA GLY A 19 -7.02 -10.04 -8.29
C GLY A 19 -7.39 -8.64 -7.89
N CYS A 20 -8.52 -8.48 -7.30
CA CYS A 20 -8.93 -7.16 -6.93
C CYS A 20 -8.46 -6.73 -5.57
N ASP A 21 -7.59 -7.48 -4.96
CA ASP A 21 -7.09 -7.13 -3.66
C ASP A 21 -6.24 -5.88 -3.78
N SER A 22 -6.66 -4.80 -3.19
CA SER A 22 -5.94 -3.57 -3.30
C SER A 22 -4.84 -3.39 -2.28
N ASN A 23 -4.67 -4.34 -1.37
CA ASN A 23 -3.62 -4.21 -0.38
C ASN A 23 -2.26 -4.16 -1.02
N GLY A 24 -2.10 -4.79 -2.17
CA GLY A 24 -0.83 -4.78 -2.86
C GLY A 24 -0.49 -3.44 -3.47
N ASP A 25 -1.46 -2.55 -3.58
CA ASP A 25 -1.25 -1.25 -4.16
C ASP A 25 -1.12 -0.16 -3.09
N THR A 26 -1.23 -0.52 -1.83
CA THR A 26 -1.18 0.45 -0.76
C THR A 26 0.25 0.75 -0.37
N PHE A 27 0.52 1.99 -0.04
CA PHE A 27 1.79 2.37 0.55
C PHE A 27 1.52 3.06 1.88
N THR A 28 2.35 2.79 2.86
CA THR A 28 2.21 3.39 4.18
C THR A 28 3.44 4.23 4.49
N LEU A 29 3.21 5.42 5.00
CA LEU A 29 4.27 6.30 5.41
C LEU A 29 4.47 6.13 6.91
N TYR A 30 5.70 5.84 7.31
CA TYR A 30 6.06 5.64 8.69
C TYR A 30 7.05 6.70 9.14
N ARG A 31 7.17 6.87 10.44
CA ARG A 31 8.31 7.60 10.99
C ARG A 31 8.79 6.87 12.22
N ASN A 32 10.01 7.12 12.61
CA ASN A 32 10.50 6.59 13.87
C ASN A 32 10.26 7.63 14.98
N SER A 33 10.79 7.39 16.15
CA SER A 33 10.65 8.30 17.28
C SER A 33 12.02 8.85 17.64
N VAL A 34 12.07 10.02 18.24
CA VAL A 34 13.34 10.57 18.68
C VAL A 34 13.91 9.75 19.82
N THR A 35 13.07 8.98 20.52
CA THR A 35 13.51 8.16 21.63
C THR A 35 13.68 6.71 21.21
N ASP A 36 13.28 6.32 20.01
CA ASP A 36 13.43 4.95 19.56
C ASP A 36 13.50 4.96 18.03
N GLU A 37 14.71 4.88 17.51
CA GLU A 37 14.92 4.95 16.08
C GLU A 37 14.36 3.74 15.33
N ASN A 38 14.01 2.69 16.02
CA ASN A 38 13.44 1.52 15.37
C ASN A 38 11.92 1.47 15.43
N MET A 39 11.29 2.47 16.01
CA MET A 39 9.86 2.46 16.10
C MET A 39 9.22 2.71 14.75
N ARG A 40 8.08 2.09 14.52
CA ARG A 40 7.34 2.25 13.27
C ARG A 40 6.01 2.92 13.60
N ILE A 41 5.97 4.23 13.50
CA ILE A 41 4.76 4.98 13.79
C ILE A 41 4.04 5.29 12.49
N HIS A 42 2.77 4.96 12.41
CA HIS A 42 1.95 5.19 11.23
C HIS A 42 1.67 6.68 11.05
N VAL A 43 2.04 7.23 9.92
CA VAL A 43 1.80 8.63 9.62
C VAL A 43 0.64 8.78 8.65
N ALA A 44 0.65 8.01 7.59
CA ALA A 44 -0.40 8.11 6.57
C ALA A 44 -0.46 6.86 5.72
N SER A 45 -1.60 6.62 5.10
CA SER A 45 -1.75 5.52 4.16
C SER A 45 -2.19 6.06 2.81
N PHE A 46 -1.65 5.50 1.75
CA PHE A 46 -1.95 5.89 0.39
C PHE A 46 -2.52 4.68 -0.33
N ASN A 47 -3.83 4.67 -0.47
CA ASN A 47 -4.51 3.48 -1.01
C ASN A 47 -5.55 3.84 -2.05
N ALA A 48 -5.29 4.81 -2.86
CA ALA A 48 -6.21 5.21 -3.91
C ALA A 48 -6.37 4.10 -4.93
N SER A 49 -7.51 4.06 -5.57
CA SER A 49 -7.77 3.05 -6.58
C SER A 49 -7.01 3.29 -7.87
N ASP A 50 -6.25 4.35 -7.93
CA ASP A 50 -5.43 4.67 -9.11
C ASP A 50 -4.23 3.74 -9.27
N GLY A 51 -3.93 2.93 -8.28
CA GLY A 51 -2.93 1.89 -8.43
C GLY A 51 -1.63 2.12 -7.73
N GLU A 52 -0.74 1.16 -7.86
CA GLU A 52 0.51 1.14 -7.11
C GLU A 52 1.40 2.33 -7.39
N SER A 53 1.61 2.66 -8.64
CA SER A 53 2.53 3.74 -8.97
C SER A 53 2.04 5.06 -8.40
N TYR A 54 0.74 5.28 -8.47
CA TYR A 54 0.14 6.50 -7.97
C TYR A 54 0.34 6.57 -6.45
N ASN A 55 0.08 5.50 -5.75
CA ASN A 55 0.21 5.46 -4.30
C ASN A 55 1.65 5.58 -3.85
N ARG A 56 2.56 4.95 -4.58
CA ARG A 56 3.97 5.06 -4.28
C ARG A 56 4.44 6.49 -4.45
N GLY A 57 4.07 7.11 -5.56
CA GLY A 57 4.51 8.46 -5.85
C GLY A 57 4.01 9.44 -4.80
N ASN A 58 2.77 9.31 -4.39
CA ASN A 58 2.21 10.19 -3.38
C ASN A 58 2.86 9.97 -2.03
N CYS A 59 3.15 8.73 -1.69
CA CYS A 59 3.81 8.45 -0.43
C CYS A 59 5.21 9.06 -0.42
N GLU A 60 5.94 8.93 -1.52
CA GLU A 60 7.29 9.46 -1.61
C GLU A 60 7.28 10.99 -1.56
N GLN A 61 6.30 11.61 -2.18
CA GLN A 61 6.18 13.05 -2.16
C GLN A 61 5.92 13.50 -0.71
N ALA A 62 5.03 12.84 -0.02
CA ALA A 62 4.71 13.15 1.35
C ALA A 62 5.94 12.96 2.25
N GLN A 63 6.67 11.89 2.02
CA GLN A 63 7.86 11.59 2.80
C GLN A 63 8.88 12.73 2.67
N LEU A 64 9.08 13.23 1.47
CA LEU A 64 10.02 14.30 1.26
C LEU A 64 9.55 15.59 1.96
N LEU A 65 8.27 15.87 1.88
CA LEU A 65 7.74 17.06 2.49
C LEU A 65 7.81 17.00 4.02
N PHE A 66 7.51 15.87 4.59
CA PHE A 66 7.59 15.75 6.04
C PHE A 66 9.04 15.83 6.50
N GLN A 67 9.94 15.18 5.76
CA GLN A 67 11.34 15.17 6.15
C GLN A 67 11.98 16.55 6.07
N ALA A 68 11.50 17.38 5.18
CA ALA A 68 12.07 18.69 4.96
C ALA A 68 11.60 19.75 5.95
N GLN A 69 10.67 19.43 6.82
CA GLN A 69 10.16 20.44 7.75
C GLN A 69 11.23 20.86 8.74
N PRO A 70 11.30 22.15 9.06
CA PRO A 70 12.30 22.63 9.99
C PRO A 70 12.17 21.97 11.35
N GLY A 71 13.25 21.58 11.94
CA GLY A 71 13.24 21.02 13.28
C GLY A 71 12.89 19.55 13.36
N VAL A 72 12.64 18.90 12.22
CA VAL A 72 12.33 17.49 12.24
C VAL A 72 13.55 16.69 12.63
N LYS A 73 13.39 15.79 13.58
CA LYS A 73 14.47 14.94 14.03
C LYS A 73 14.21 13.48 13.82
N THR A 74 13.03 13.14 13.31
CA THR A 74 12.68 11.74 13.05
C THR A 74 12.91 11.43 11.59
N LYS A 75 12.96 10.15 11.25
CA LYS A 75 13.09 9.72 9.89
C LYS A 75 11.77 9.25 9.37
N PHE A 76 11.45 9.62 8.14
CA PHE A 76 10.21 9.22 7.50
C PHE A 76 10.53 8.30 6.33
N TRP A 77 9.73 7.28 6.12
CA TRP A 77 9.96 6.36 4.99
C TRP A 77 8.66 5.70 4.54
N CYS A 78 8.60 5.26 3.30
CA CYS A 78 7.45 4.57 2.72
C CYS A 78 7.70 3.08 2.64
N GLU A 79 6.67 2.30 2.91
CA GLU A 79 6.75 0.84 2.71
C GLU A 79 5.53 0.40 1.94
N LYS A 80 5.70 -0.54 1.05
CA LYS A 80 4.61 -1.12 0.32
C LYS A 80 3.78 -1.97 1.27
N GLY A 81 2.48 -1.85 1.19
CA GLY A 81 1.57 -2.63 2.01
C GLY A 81 0.81 -1.77 3.00
N VAL A 82 -0.17 -2.39 3.63
CA VAL A 82 -0.98 -1.71 4.62
C VAL A 82 -0.19 -1.59 5.92
N PHE A 83 -0.65 -0.72 6.78
CA PHE A 83 0.03 -0.48 8.05
C PHE A 83 0.18 -1.76 8.86
N ARG A 84 1.36 -1.97 9.40
CA ARG A 84 1.61 -3.03 10.34
C ARG A 84 2.52 -2.51 11.41
N LYS A 85 2.18 -2.82 12.63
CA LYS A 85 2.99 -2.41 13.74
C LYS A 85 4.36 -3.02 13.73
#